data_425279def98beb41761d982d6e92f64e
#
_entry.id   425279def98beb41761d982d6e92f64e
#
_cell.length_a   1.000
_cell.length_b   1.000
_cell.length_c   1.000
_cell.angle_alpha   90.00
_cell.angle_beta   90.00
_cell.angle_gamma   90.00
#
_symmetry.space_group_name_H-M   'P 1'
#
loop_
_entity.id
_entity.type
_entity.pdbx_description
1 polymer ?
#
loop_
_entity_poly.entity_id
_entity_poly.type
_entity_poly.pdbx_seq_one_letter_code
_entity_poly.pdbx_strand_id
1 'polypeptide(L)'
;MHRLSFDMFSRIIPFAAKNKIKIATETFGDAVRFSACDFFGNIGEFEKAYNAVAACDELKEHFTVCVDTGHSNKAMRYGNPTPADVIRRLGKSVTVLHLNDNDTLTDQHKIPQTGCIDWNGVMDALDEIGYGGIYNMELNLRHFGDNFLIETAEFAVKVMRNMLTERYGKNAVSEKKL
;
A
#
# COMPACT_ATOMS: atom_id res chain seq x y z
N MET A 1 2.88 -11.30 -18.83
CA MET A 1 2.59 -11.09 -17.40
C MET A 1 1.10 -11.13 -17.12
N HIS A 2 0.23 -10.30 -17.71
CA HIS A 2 -1.22 -10.28 -17.42
C HIS A 2 -1.89 -11.65 -17.41
N ARG A 3 -1.65 -12.48 -18.45
CA ARG A 3 -2.22 -13.84 -18.50
C ARG A 3 -1.77 -14.71 -17.34
N LEU A 4 -0.49 -14.66 -16.98
CA LEU A 4 0.03 -15.45 -15.86
C LEU A 4 -0.56 -14.99 -14.52
N SER A 5 -0.70 -13.68 -14.32
CA SER A 5 -1.36 -13.13 -13.12
C SER A 5 -2.83 -13.54 -13.05
N PHE A 6 -3.55 -13.43 -14.16
CA PHE A 6 -4.94 -13.87 -14.24
C PHE A 6 -5.07 -15.38 -13.93
N ASP A 7 -4.26 -16.21 -14.57
CA ASP A 7 -4.27 -17.67 -14.36
C ASP A 7 -3.97 -18.02 -12.89
N MET A 8 -3.03 -17.31 -12.26
CA MET A 8 -2.69 -17.50 -10.85
C MET A 8 -3.88 -17.12 -9.95
N PHE A 9 -4.39 -15.89 -10.08
CA PHE A 9 -5.48 -15.40 -9.25
C PHE A 9 -6.76 -16.21 -9.43
N SER A 10 -7.08 -16.62 -10.66
CA SER A 10 -8.26 -17.48 -10.94
C SER A 10 -8.22 -18.83 -10.21
N ARG A 11 -7.01 -19.31 -9.90
CA ARG A 11 -6.84 -20.57 -9.15
C ARG A 11 -6.89 -20.40 -7.64
N ILE A 12 -6.31 -19.31 -7.11
CA ILE A 12 -6.18 -19.12 -5.66
C ILE A 12 -7.41 -18.46 -5.03
N ILE A 13 -8.05 -17.51 -5.73
CA ILE A 13 -9.20 -16.77 -5.18
C ILE A 13 -10.38 -17.69 -4.81
N PRO A 14 -10.79 -18.68 -5.62
CA PRO A 14 -11.87 -19.61 -5.22
C PRO A 14 -11.57 -20.40 -3.95
N PHE A 15 -10.29 -20.69 -3.68
CA PHE A 15 -9.88 -21.33 -2.44
C PHE A 15 -9.95 -20.37 -1.25
N ALA A 16 -9.49 -19.13 -1.42
CA ALA A 16 -9.60 -18.07 -0.42
C ALA A 16 -11.08 -17.78 -0.09
N ALA A 17 -11.95 -17.72 -1.10
CA ALA A 17 -13.38 -17.48 -0.96
C ALA A 17 -14.08 -18.52 -0.06
N LYS A 18 -13.76 -19.80 -0.22
CA LYS A 18 -14.27 -20.89 0.65
C LYS A 18 -13.94 -20.66 2.12
N ASN A 19 -12.85 -19.98 2.41
CA ASN A 19 -12.38 -19.64 3.76
C ASN A 19 -12.76 -18.22 4.20
N LYS A 20 -13.59 -17.51 3.41
CA LYS A 20 -14.00 -16.10 3.67
C LYS A 20 -12.80 -15.14 3.75
N ILE A 21 -11.75 -15.42 2.99
CA ILE A 21 -10.54 -14.59 2.90
C ILE A 21 -10.58 -13.80 1.59
N LYS A 22 -10.08 -12.57 1.60
CA LYS A 22 -9.79 -11.78 0.40
C LYS A 22 -8.30 -11.86 0.07
N ILE A 23 -7.99 -11.88 -1.22
CA ILE A 23 -6.63 -11.75 -1.73
C ILE A 23 -6.43 -10.30 -2.13
N ALA A 24 -5.44 -9.64 -1.55
CA ALA A 24 -5.01 -8.31 -1.98
C ALA A 24 -3.77 -8.44 -2.88
N THR A 25 -3.84 -7.84 -4.07
CA THR A 25 -2.63 -7.65 -4.90
C THR A 25 -1.99 -6.33 -4.54
N GLU A 26 -0.67 -6.33 -4.44
CA GLU A 26 0.10 -5.18 -3.95
C GLU A 26 0.70 -4.37 -5.10
N THR A 27 0.75 -3.03 -4.94
CA THR A 27 1.51 -2.15 -5.83
C THR A 27 3.00 -2.35 -5.61
N PHE A 28 3.77 -2.40 -6.69
CA PHE A 28 5.20 -2.66 -6.63
C PHE A 28 6.03 -1.41 -6.93
N GLY A 29 7.29 -1.44 -6.53
CA GLY A 29 8.29 -0.41 -6.82
C GLY A 29 9.09 -0.70 -8.08
N ASP A 30 10.37 -0.34 -8.06
CA ASP A 30 11.29 -0.58 -9.16
C ASP A 30 12.02 -1.93 -9.06
N ALA A 31 12.44 -2.44 -10.20
CA ALA A 31 13.40 -3.55 -10.24
C ALA A 31 14.80 -3.01 -9.95
N VAL A 32 15.28 -3.22 -8.74
CA VAL A 32 16.56 -2.70 -8.21
C VAL A 32 17.75 -2.99 -9.14
N ARG A 33 17.71 -4.10 -9.88
CA ARG A 33 18.85 -4.59 -10.64
C ARG A 33 19.05 -3.91 -12.00
N PHE A 34 18.02 -3.32 -12.58
CA PHE A 34 18.04 -2.82 -13.96
C PHE A 34 17.62 -1.36 -14.08
N SER A 35 17.44 -0.67 -12.96
CA SER A 35 16.93 0.71 -12.94
C SER A 35 15.68 0.88 -13.81
N ALA A 36 14.83 -0.14 -13.82
CA ALA A 36 13.57 -0.15 -14.57
C ALA A 36 12.43 -0.42 -13.60
N CYS A 37 11.28 0.19 -13.88
CA CYS A 37 10.06 -0.07 -13.13
C CYS A 37 9.70 -1.55 -13.25
N ASP A 38 9.41 -2.20 -12.14
CA ASP A 38 8.81 -3.52 -12.17
C ASP A 38 7.50 -3.50 -12.96
N PHE A 39 7.10 -4.64 -13.53
CA PHE A 39 5.89 -4.68 -14.34
C PHE A 39 4.67 -4.16 -13.58
N PHE A 40 4.51 -4.54 -12.32
CA PHE A 40 3.47 -4.04 -11.45
C PHE A 40 3.81 -2.73 -10.70
N GLY A 41 5.04 -2.24 -10.85
CA GLY A 41 5.40 -0.87 -10.50
C GLY A 41 4.80 0.16 -11.46
N ASN A 42 4.52 -0.23 -12.72
CA ASN A 42 3.75 0.60 -13.64
C ASN A 42 2.27 0.52 -13.29
N ILE A 43 1.69 1.62 -12.80
CA ILE A 43 0.31 1.64 -12.34
C ILE A 43 -0.70 1.27 -13.44
N GLY A 44 -0.45 1.64 -14.70
CA GLY A 44 -1.33 1.28 -15.81
C GLY A 44 -1.34 -0.22 -16.09
N GLU A 45 -0.19 -0.89 -15.99
CA GLU A 45 -0.10 -2.34 -16.14
C GLU A 45 -0.69 -3.08 -14.92
N PHE A 46 -0.50 -2.52 -13.72
CA PHE A 46 -1.13 -3.01 -12.49
C PHE A 46 -2.66 -2.97 -12.61
N GLU A 47 -3.24 -1.83 -13.01
CA GLU A 47 -4.68 -1.69 -13.21
C GLU A 47 -5.25 -2.68 -14.23
N LYS A 48 -4.57 -2.86 -15.36
CA LYS A 48 -5.00 -3.84 -16.37
C LYS A 48 -5.05 -5.25 -15.79
N ALA A 49 -4.03 -5.64 -15.00
CA ALA A 49 -3.99 -6.94 -14.36
C ALA A 49 -5.09 -7.09 -13.30
N TYR A 50 -5.28 -6.08 -12.46
CA TYR A 50 -6.34 -6.06 -11.45
C TYR A 50 -7.72 -6.12 -12.09
N ASN A 51 -8.00 -5.26 -13.05
CA ASN A 51 -9.32 -5.16 -13.69
C ASN A 51 -9.68 -6.44 -14.46
N ALA A 52 -8.72 -7.14 -15.04
CA ALA A 52 -8.98 -8.42 -15.71
C ALA A 52 -9.55 -9.48 -14.73
N VAL A 53 -9.06 -9.52 -13.49
CA VAL A 53 -9.57 -10.41 -12.45
C VAL A 53 -10.88 -9.87 -11.86
N ALA A 54 -10.94 -8.58 -11.57
CA ALA A 54 -12.11 -7.93 -10.97
C ALA A 54 -13.34 -7.89 -11.91
N ALA A 55 -13.14 -8.09 -13.21
CA ALA A 55 -14.23 -8.24 -14.18
C ALA A 55 -14.93 -9.61 -14.10
N CYS A 56 -14.35 -10.60 -13.41
CA CYS A 56 -14.95 -11.92 -13.24
C CYS A 56 -15.85 -11.93 -12.00
N ASP A 57 -17.15 -12.15 -12.21
CA ASP A 57 -18.15 -12.13 -11.13
C ASP A 57 -17.83 -13.13 -10.00
N GLU A 58 -17.26 -14.28 -10.34
CA GLU A 58 -16.88 -15.30 -9.36
C GLU A 58 -15.64 -14.94 -8.52
N LEU A 59 -14.84 -13.93 -8.95
CA LEU A 59 -13.56 -13.60 -8.33
C LEU A 59 -13.59 -12.25 -7.61
N LYS A 60 -14.33 -11.27 -8.12
CA LYS A 60 -14.28 -9.85 -7.73
C LYS A 60 -14.52 -9.62 -6.23
N GLU A 61 -15.43 -10.36 -5.61
CA GLU A 61 -15.80 -10.19 -4.18
C GLU A 61 -14.66 -10.56 -3.23
N HIS A 62 -13.72 -11.39 -3.70
CA HIS A 62 -12.59 -11.88 -2.92
C HIS A 62 -11.23 -11.36 -3.42
N PHE A 63 -11.25 -10.34 -4.29
CA PHE A 63 -10.04 -9.73 -4.83
C PHE A 63 -10.01 -8.22 -4.57
N THR A 64 -8.89 -7.71 -4.12
CA THR A 64 -8.75 -6.31 -3.71
C THR A 64 -7.31 -5.84 -3.91
N VAL A 65 -7.03 -4.59 -3.55
CA VAL A 65 -5.72 -3.96 -3.69
C VAL A 65 -5.11 -3.63 -2.33
N CYS A 66 -3.82 -3.91 -2.21
CA CYS A 66 -2.93 -3.33 -1.23
C CYS A 66 -2.12 -2.22 -1.89
N VAL A 67 -2.16 -1.01 -1.34
CA VAL A 67 -1.25 0.06 -1.75
C VAL A 67 -0.08 0.12 -0.78
N ASP A 68 1.13 -0.10 -1.30
CA ASP A 68 2.37 0.24 -0.62
C ASP A 68 2.79 1.66 -1.01
N THR A 69 2.90 2.54 -0.01
CA THR A 69 3.24 3.95 -0.22
C THR A 69 4.69 4.13 -0.64
N GLY A 70 5.60 3.35 -0.09
CA GLY A 70 7.02 3.40 -0.45
C GLY A 70 7.30 2.87 -1.84
N HIS A 71 6.68 1.75 -2.24
CA HIS A 71 6.76 1.23 -3.61
C HIS A 71 6.23 2.24 -4.62
N SER A 72 5.07 2.84 -4.34
CA SER A 72 4.49 3.88 -5.18
C SER A 72 5.40 5.11 -5.28
N ASN A 73 6.04 5.53 -4.17
CA ASN A 73 6.99 6.64 -4.15
C ASN A 73 8.25 6.36 -5.00
N LYS A 74 8.80 5.15 -4.92
CA LYS A 74 9.94 4.74 -5.77
C LYS A 74 9.57 4.71 -7.25
N ALA A 75 8.38 4.24 -7.58
CA ALA A 75 7.89 4.13 -8.95
C ALA A 75 7.77 5.49 -9.66
N MET A 76 7.65 6.61 -8.91
CA MET A 76 7.63 7.97 -9.47
C MET A 76 8.84 8.29 -10.35
N ARG A 77 10.01 7.72 -10.07
CA ARG A 77 11.23 7.88 -10.87
C ARG A 77 11.09 7.42 -12.32
N TYR A 78 10.08 6.60 -12.59
CA TYR A 78 9.78 6.03 -13.90
C TYR A 78 8.51 6.62 -14.50
N GLY A 79 8.10 7.80 -14.03
CA GLY A 79 6.94 8.52 -14.54
C GLY A 79 5.60 8.02 -14.02
N ASN A 80 5.60 7.23 -12.93
CA ASN A 80 4.36 6.87 -12.24
C ASN A 80 3.85 8.03 -11.37
N PRO A 81 2.54 8.07 -11.06
CA PRO A 81 1.97 9.09 -10.21
C PRO A 81 2.45 8.99 -8.76
N THR A 82 2.19 10.05 -7.98
CA THR A 82 2.47 10.08 -6.54
C THR A 82 1.71 8.99 -5.78
N PRO A 83 2.14 8.57 -4.59
CA PRO A 83 1.38 7.63 -3.75
C PRO A 83 -0.08 8.07 -3.54
N ALA A 84 -0.30 9.37 -3.31
CA ALA A 84 -1.64 9.93 -3.19
C ALA A 84 -2.48 9.74 -4.45
N ASP A 85 -1.92 9.99 -5.62
CA ASP A 85 -2.62 9.82 -6.89
C ASP A 85 -2.83 8.35 -7.26
N VAL A 86 -1.93 7.46 -6.87
CA VAL A 86 -2.13 6.00 -6.95
C VAL A 86 -3.36 5.59 -6.14
N ILE A 87 -3.47 6.07 -4.90
CA ILE A 87 -4.62 5.80 -4.02
C ILE A 87 -5.92 6.31 -4.66
N ARG A 88 -5.95 7.57 -5.13
CA ARG A 88 -7.13 8.14 -5.83
C ARG A 88 -7.53 7.31 -7.04
N ARG A 89 -6.56 6.93 -7.83
CA ARG A 89 -6.75 6.19 -9.08
C ARG A 89 -7.31 4.79 -8.86
N LEU A 90 -6.84 4.09 -7.85
CA LEU A 90 -7.32 2.76 -7.48
C LEU A 90 -8.63 2.82 -6.69
N GLY A 91 -8.91 3.94 -6.03
CA GLY A 91 -10.20 4.23 -5.41
C GLY A 91 -10.64 3.17 -4.41
N LYS A 92 -11.91 2.78 -4.47
CA LYS A 92 -12.52 1.83 -3.53
C LYS A 92 -11.97 0.40 -3.61
N SER A 93 -11.14 0.08 -4.60
CA SER A 93 -10.47 -1.22 -4.64
C SER A 93 -9.37 -1.36 -3.59
N VAL A 94 -8.88 -0.23 -3.04
CA VAL A 94 -7.88 -0.19 -1.97
C VAL A 94 -8.54 -0.55 -0.64
N THR A 95 -8.19 -1.71 -0.09
CA THR A 95 -8.69 -2.16 1.21
C THR A 95 -7.59 -2.53 2.19
N VAL A 96 -6.35 -2.59 1.70
CA VAL A 96 -5.15 -2.86 2.49
C VAL A 96 -4.11 -1.77 2.20
N LEU A 97 -3.35 -1.41 3.21
CA LEU A 97 -2.23 -0.47 3.10
C LEU A 97 -0.96 -1.09 3.67
N HIS A 98 0.15 -0.82 3.01
CA HIS A 98 1.50 -0.92 3.56
C HIS A 98 2.07 0.50 3.62
N LEU A 99 2.03 1.09 4.80
CA LEU A 99 2.49 2.47 5.02
C LEU A 99 3.95 2.45 5.43
N ASN A 100 4.78 2.99 4.60
CA ASN A 100 6.20 3.22 4.84
C ASN A 100 6.70 4.40 4.04
N ASP A 101 7.86 4.92 4.38
CA ASP A 101 8.49 6.07 3.74
C ASP A 101 9.86 5.70 3.16
N ASN A 102 10.34 6.46 2.22
CA ASN A 102 11.67 6.32 1.63
C ASN A 102 12.16 7.62 0.97
N ASP A 103 13.31 7.55 0.34
CA ASP A 103 13.97 8.66 -0.37
C ASP A 103 13.73 8.68 -1.88
N THR A 104 12.78 7.90 -2.39
CA THR A 104 12.55 7.59 -3.82
C THR A 104 13.63 6.72 -4.49
N LEU A 105 14.79 6.55 -3.86
CA LEU A 105 15.93 5.87 -4.47
C LEU A 105 16.01 4.40 -4.09
N THR A 106 15.73 4.12 -2.83
CA THR A 106 15.87 2.78 -2.25
C THR A 106 14.61 2.39 -1.48
N ASP A 107 14.37 1.10 -1.37
CA ASP A 107 13.23 0.53 -0.68
C ASP A 107 13.53 0.43 0.82
N GLN A 108 13.39 1.56 1.52
CA GLN A 108 13.89 1.71 2.87
C GLN A 108 12.94 1.24 3.95
N HIS A 109 11.64 1.22 3.68
CA HIS A 109 10.60 0.91 4.68
C HIS A 109 10.78 1.72 5.99
N LYS A 110 10.98 3.03 5.83
CA LYS A 110 11.11 3.98 6.95
C LYS A 110 9.77 4.24 7.61
N ILE A 111 9.84 4.72 8.85
CA ILE A 111 8.67 5.24 9.57
C ILE A 111 8.06 6.40 8.76
N PRO A 112 6.73 6.47 8.63
CA PRO A 112 6.04 7.62 8.03
C PRO A 112 6.56 8.96 8.55
N GLN A 113 6.71 9.96 7.67
CA GLN A 113 7.30 11.27 7.92
C GLN A 113 8.82 11.30 8.12
N THR A 114 9.55 10.21 7.89
CA THR A 114 11.02 10.19 7.97
C THR A 114 11.72 10.04 6.62
N GLY A 115 10.96 10.11 5.55
CA GLY A 115 11.44 10.15 4.16
C GLY A 115 10.95 11.38 3.42
N CYS A 116 10.46 11.19 2.19
CA CYS A 116 10.05 12.30 1.33
C CYS A 116 8.61 12.20 0.79
N ILE A 117 7.80 11.28 1.29
CA ILE A 117 6.39 11.15 0.89
C ILE A 117 5.59 12.34 1.42
N ASP A 118 4.73 12.92 0.57
CA ASP A 118 3.71 13.87 1.01
C ASP A 118 2.58 13.14 1.76
N TRP A 119 2.74 13.05 3.08
CA TRP A 119 1.77 12.37 3.94
C TRP A 119 0.44 13.09 4.04
N ASN A 120 0.41 14.42 3.90
CA ASN A 120 -0.86 15.13 3.84
C ASN A 120 -1.65 14.73 2.60
N GLY A 121 -0.99 14.70 1.44
CA GLY A 121 -1.60 14.23 0.19
C GLY A 121 -2.08 12.79 0.26
N VAL A 122 -1.30 11.88 0.89
CA VAL A 122 -1.70 10.47 1.11
C VAL A 122 -2.96 10.39 1.98
N MET A 123 -2.99 11.12 3.10
CA MET A 123 -4.14 11.12 4.01
C MET A 123 -5.39 11.75 3.35
N ASP A 124 -5.21 12.80 2.55
CA ASP A 124 -6.31 13.40 1.77
C ASP A 124 -6.89 12.38 0.77
N ALA A 125 -6.03 11.68 0.05
CA ALA A 125 -6.46 10.65 -0.90
C ALA A 125 -7.22 9.50 -0.22
N LEU A 126 -6.78 9.07 0.97
CA LEU A 126 -7.47 8.04 1.74
C LEU A 126 -8.87 8.49 2.19
N ASP A 127 -9.03 9.76 2.58
CA ASP A 127 -10.35 10.32 2.92
C ASP A 127 -11.25 10.44 1.69
N GLU A 128 -10.71 10.90 0.56
CA GLU A 128 -11.45 11.05 -0.69
C GLU A 128 -12.03 9.72 -1.20
N ILE A 129 -11.29 8.61 -1.04
CA ILE A 129 -11.79 7.27 -1.41
C ILE A 129 -12.68 6.64 -0.32
N GLY A 130 -12.79 7.27 0.86
CA GLY A 130 -13.53 6.75 2.00
C GLY A 130 -12.88 5.51 2.64
N TYR A 131 -11.55 5.50 2.76
CA TYR A 131 -10.83 4.37 3.32
C TYR A 131 -11.21 4.08 4.78
N GLY A 132 -11.70 2.88 5.05
CA GLY A 132 -12.12 2.43 6.39
C GLY A 132 -11.34 1.23 6.91
N GLY A 133 -10.22 0.88 6.27
CA GLY A 133 -9.37 -0.24 6.66
C GLY A 133 -8.38 0.08 7.76
N ILE A 134 -7.43 -0.82 7.96
CA ILE A 134 -6.35 -0.69 8.95
C ILE A 134 -5.24 0.18 8.35
N TYR A 135 -4.71 1.12 9.13
CA TYR A 135 -3.50 1.88 8.82
C TYR A 135 -2.26 1.03 9.15
N ASN A 136 -2.05 -0.01 8.33
CA ASN A 136 -0.97 -0.97 8.56
C ASN A 136 0.37 -0.40 8.08
N MET A 137 1.38 -0.45 8.94
CA MET A 137 2.74 -0.05 8.60
C MET A 137 3.60 -1.28 8.29
N GLU A 138 4.35 -1.22 7.19
CA GLU A 138 5.36 -2.22 6.84
C GLU A 138 6.74 -1.59 6.95
N LEU A 139 7.45 -1.88 8.04
CA LEU A 139 8.65 -1.13 8.42
C LEU A 139 9.89 -2.03 8.56
N ASN A 140 11.02 -1.50 8.13
CA ASN A 140 12.31 -2.02 8.53
C ASN A 140 12.70 -1.44 9.89
N LEU A 141 12.41 -2.15 10.96
CA LEU A 141 12.69 -1.69 12.32
C LEU A 141 14.19 -1.67 12.66
N ARG A 142 15.05 -2.20 11.79
CA ARG A 142 16.50 -2.33 12.06
C ARG A 142 17.33 -1.11 11.68
N HIS A 143 16.71 -0.02 11.25
CA HIS A 143 17.44 1.21 10.89
C HIS A 143 18.36 1.75 12.00
N PHE A 144 18.03 1.47 13.26
CA PHE A 144 18.81 1.90 14.42
C PHE A 144 19.56 0.72 15.09
N GLY A 145 19.57 -0.46 14.47
CA GLY A 145 20.17 -1.69 14.98
C GLY A 145 19.22 -2.55 15.80
N ASP A 146 19.60 -3.81 16.00
CA ASP A 146 18.74 -4.84 16.61
C ASP A 146 18.36 -4.54 18.08
N ASN A 147 19.15 -3.74 18.78
CA ASN A 147 18.90 -3.39 20.18
C ASN A 147 17.73 -2.40 20.36
N PHE A 148 17.24 -1.78 19.29
CA PHE A 148 16.20 -0.74 19.32
C PHE A 148 14.91 -1.13 18.62
N LEU A 149 14.70 -2.42 18.35
CA LEU A 149 13.53 -2.88 17.60
C LEU A 149 12.20 -2.50 18.28
N ILE A 150 12.11 -2.67 19.57
CA ILE A 150 10.88 -2.38 20.34
C ILE A 150 10.64 -0.87 20.38
N GLU A 151 11.65 -0.09 20.75
CA GLU A 151 11.56 1.38 20.82
C GLU A 151 11.22 1.98 19.45
N THR A 152 11.79 1.43 18.38
CA THR A 152 11.49 1.85 17.02
C THR A 152 10.03 1.55 16.64
N ALA A 153 9.53 0.37 16.98
CA ALA A 153 8.13 -0.01 16.76
C ALA A 153 7.17 0.88 17.56
N GLU A 154 7.46 1.12 18.86
CA GLU A 154 6.67 2.02 19.69
C GLU A 154 6.66 3.45 19.15
N PHE A 155 7.81 3.94 18.69
CA PHE A 155 7.91 5.27 18.08
C PHE A 155 7.08 5.35 16.80
N ALA A 156 7.16 4.36 15.92
CA ALA A 156 6.38 4.31 14.69
C ALA A 156 4.87 4.37 14.97
N VAL A 157 4.40 3.59 15.96
CA VAL A 157 2.99 3.64 16.38
C VAL A 157 2.60 5.01 16.92
N LYS A 158 3.48 5.67 17.70
CA LYS A 158 3.24 7.04 18.19
C LYS A 158 3.14 8.05 17.04
N VAL A 159 4.01 7.95 16.03
CA VAL A 159 3.97 8.81 14.85
C VAL A 159 2.65 8.65 14.12
N MET A 160 2.24 7.42 13.80
CA MET A 160 0.98 7.18 13.10
C MET A 160 -0.24 7.66 13.90
N ARG A 161 -0.27 7.37 15.19
CA ARG A 161 -1.34 7.87 16.08
C ARG A 161 -1.40 9.40 16.12
N ASN A 162 -0.24 10.07 16.13
CA ASN A 162 -0.20 11.53 16.08
C ASN A 162 -0.79 12.07 14.79
N MET A 163 -0.37 11.54 13.63
CA MET A 163 -0.92 11.90 12.32
C MET A 163 -2.45 11.76 12.28
N LEU A 164 -2.96 10.64 12.76
CA LEU A 164 -4.41 10.40 12.83
C LEU A 164 -5.11 11.33 13.82
N THR A 165 -4.49 11.63 14.96
CA THR A 165 -5.05 12.54 15.98
C THR A 165 -5.11 13.98 15.48
N GLU A 166 -4.07 14.45 14.82
CA GLU A 166 -4.03 15.80 14.23
C GLU A 166 -5.11 15.96 13.15
N ARG A 167 -5.36 14.91 12.38
CA ARG A 167 -6.33 14.96 11.29
C ARG A 167 -7.78 14.78 11.75
N TYR A 168 -8.05 13.82 12.63
CA TYR A 168 -9.41 13.40 12.98
C TYR A 168 -9.82 13.74 14.41
N GLY A 169 -8.89 14.20 15.24
CA GLY A 169 -9.11 14.42 16.67
C GLY A 169 -9.01 13.14 17.48
N LYS A 170 -8.81 13.31 18.79
CA LYS A 170 -8.52 12.18 19.72
C LYS A 170 -9.65 11.12 19.77
N ASN A 171 -10.90 11.54 19.67
CA ASN A 171 -12.03 10.61 19.78
C ASN A 171 -12.17 9.71 18.55
N ALA A 172 -11.84 10.21 17.36
CA ALA A 172 -11.92 9.45 16.13
C ALA A 172 -10.79 8.40 15.97
N VAL A 173 -9.66 8.61 16.63
CA VAL A 173 -8.52 7.67 16.58
C VAL A 173 -8.83 6.33 17.26
N SER A 174 -9.71 6.32 18.25
CA SER A 174 -10.19 5.08 18.89
C SER A 174 -11.05 4.22 17.95
N GLU A 175 -11.65 4.82 16.92
CA GLU A 175 -12.48 4.16 15.91
C GLU A 175 -11.68 3.75 14.67
N LYS A 176 -10.56 4.42 14.41
CA LYS A 176 -9.64 4.07 13.32
C LYS A 176 -8.74 2.92 13.76
N LYS A 177 -8.73 1.85 12.97
CA LYS A 177 -7.93 0.66 13.24
C LYS A 177 -6.45 0.92 12.93
N LEU A 178 -5.61 0.84 13.92
CA LEU A 178 -4.14 0.73 13.82
C LEU A 178 -3.74 -0.72 13.97
#